data_0f9de453ad4f0f7e427e61282058e315
#
_entry.id   0f9de453ad4f0f7e427e61282058e315
#
_cell.length_a   1.000
_cell.length_b   1.000
_cell.length_c   1.000
_cell.angle_alpha   90.00
_cell.angle_beta   90.00
_cell.angle_gamma   90.00
#
_symmetry.space_group_name_H-M   'P 1'
#
loop_
_entity.id
_entity.type
_entity.pdbx_description
1 polymer ?
#
loop_
_entity_poly.entity_id
_entity_poly.type
_entity_poly.pdbx_seq_one_letter_code
_entity_poly.pdbx_strand_id
1 'polypeptide(L)'
;MILRRGLLTNLIQSIQLVALVGIIILVTRVTGAHGRGVYTLVSSVAILAAMITALGISWAGIYYIGKRLFPLADVASTLLTVSLASSGVAVAGVGVAYLLFQHTYFHEVSTAQALIMLVLTALLQLTTTCASIVLGTNRPLHFAAISMAQLVVALVIQAILAVAGSLTATSALVALTVGAATSATFGLVLVSREVPLRLGFDSKILRSFLNFGIRGYAANLMMFLNYRLDALIVNGLIGVVSLGYYSIATAMAETLWYGANGFALVMFPAVSSLERKEADRITPVVCRNTVFMTLIGAVVMFAVSRQLILFVFGSGMIPALHPLWLLLPGIVTLTAAKVISSYLSGIGKPIYSTYIAAGTVILTVILDVLLIPRYGINGAAAASSIVYTCTAVASVWIFRSESGAGWLETLIVRPSDFVRYRRVLDSTMKRLFAASPARS
;
A
#
# COMPACT_ATOMS: atom_id res chain seq x y z
N MET A 1 6.74 -19.94 20.14
CA MET A 1 6.34 -20.20 18.75
C MET A 1 5.83 -18.93 18.04
N ILE A 2 4.94 -18.15 18.63
CA ILE A 2 4.35 -16.89 18.07
C ILE A 2 5.43 -15.84 17.77
N LEU A 3 6.35 -15.59 18.70
CA LEU A 3 7.43 -14.60 18.55
C LEU A 3 8.35 -14.93 17.34
N ARG A 4 8.75 -16.19 17.17
CA ARG A 4 9.59 -16.63 16.04
C ARG A 4 8.87 -16.44 14.69
N ARG A 5 7.55 -16.75 14.64
CA ARG A 5 6.74 -16.52 13.42
C ARG A 5 6.62 -15.03 13.13
N GLY A 6 6.41 -14.18 14.14
CA GLY A 6 6.37 -12.73 13.98
C GLY A 6 7.69 -12.16 13.47
N LEU A 7 8.82 -12.58 14.01
CA LEU A 7 10.15 -12.15 13.54
C LEU A 7 10.41 -12.56 12.08
N LEU A 8 10.06 -13.78 11.71
CA LEU A 8 10.21 -14.24 10.32
C LEU A 8 9.29 -13.48 9.35
N THR A 9 8.05 -13.17 9.75
CA THR A 9 7.15 -12.35 8.93
C THR A 9 7.70 -10.94 8.74
N ASN A 10 8.26 -10.32 9.79
CA ASN A 10 8.89 -9.01 9.69
C ASN A 10 10.13 -9.03 8.79
N LEU A 11 10.95 -10.10 8.86
CA LEU A 11 12.10 -10.27 7.96
C LEU A 11 11.65 -10.35 6.50
N ILE A 12 10.61 -11.13 6.20
CA ILE A 12 10.04 -11.24 4.84
C ILE A 12 9.54 -9.87 4.36
N GLN A 13 8.83 -9.12 5.20
CA GLN A 13 8.36 -7.77 4.86
C GLN A 13 9.53 -6.80 4.61
N SER A 14 10.62 -6.90 5.36
CA SER A 14 11.83 -6.12 5.10
C SER A 14 12.46 -6.45 3.75
N ILE A 15 12.52 -7.73 3.39
CA ILE A 15 13.00 -8.16 2.06
C ILE A 15 12.08 -7.63 0.95
N GLN A 16 10.77 -7.67 1.14
CA GLN A 16 9.81 -7.09 0.18
C GLN A 16 10.04 -5.60 -0.02
N LEU A 17 10.28 -4.84 1.06
CA LEU A 17 10.57 -3.42 0.99
C LEU A 17 11.87 -3.15 0.20
N VAL A 18 12.93 -3.89 0.50
CA VAL A 18 14.22 -3.78 -0.23
C VAL A 18 14.02 -4.10 -1.71
N ALA A 19 13.24 -5.15 -2.03
CA ALA A 19 12.94 -5.51 -3.41
C ALA A 19 12.14 -4.41 -4.12
N LEU A 20 11.13 -3.85 -3.47
CA LEU A 20 10.33 -2.75 -4.02
C LEU A 20 11.17 -1.51 -4.31
N VAL A 21 12.01 -1.10 -3.35
CA VAL A 21 12.92 0.04 -3.51
C VAL A 21 13.93 -0.24 -4.62
N GLY A 22 14.49 -1.44 -4.68
CA GLY A 22 15.38 -1.88 -5.76
C GLY A 22 14.75 -1.79 -7.15
N ILE A 23 13.51 -2.24 -7.31
CA ILE A 23 12.72 -2.11 -8.55
C ILE A 23 12.56 -0.64 -8.94
N ILE A 24 12.17 0.20 -7.96
CA ILE A 24 11.98 1.64 -8.20
C ILE A 24 13.27 2.26 -8.71
N ILE A 25 14.40 1.96 -8.06
CA ILE A 25 15.71 2.52 -8.43
C ILE A 25 16.13 2.03 -9.82
N LEU A 26 16.10 0.72 -10.07
CA LEU A 26 16.58 0.14 -11.33
C LEU A 26 15.76 0.64 -12.52
N VAL A 27 14.43 0.55 -12.44
CA VAL A 27 13.54 0.99 -13.51
C VAL A 27 13.76 2.47 -13.78
N THR A 28 13.76 3.31 -12.74
CA THR A 28 13.91 4.76 -12.91
C THR A 28 15.26 5.15 -13.50
N ARG A 29 16.34 4.58 -12.96
CA ARG A 29 17.71 4.96 -13.36
C ARG A 29 18.03 4.57 -14.79
N VAL A 30 17.51 3.43 -15.25
CA VAL A 30 17.81 2.89 -16.58
C VAL A 30 16.83 3.44 -17.64
N THR A 31 15.53 3.53 -17.30
CA THR A 31 14.52 3.89 -18.30
C THR A 31 14.10 5.37 -18.27
N GLY A 32 14.59 6.15 -17.29
CA GLY A 32 14.28 7.57 -17.13
C GLY A 32 12.82 7.82 -16.73
N ALA A 33 12.40 9.08 -16.80
CA ALA A 33 11.05 9.52 -16.41
C ALA A 33 9.95 8.90 -17.27
N HIS A 34 10.15 8.83 -18.58
CA HIS A 34 9.18 8.23 -19.49
C HIS A 34 8.94 6.75 -19.18
N GLY A 35 10.02 5.94 -19.13
CA GLY A 35 9.89 4.53 -18.84
C GLY A 35 9.34 4.24 -17.43
N ARG A 36 9.72 5.05 -16.45
CA ARG A 36 9.14 5.00 -15.10
C ARG A 36 7.65 5.34 -15.11
N GLY A 37 7.24 6.35 -15.86
CA GLY A 37 5.84 6.74 -16.00
C GLY A 37 4.99 5.63 -16.62
N VAL A 38 5.44 5.05 -17.75
CA VAL A 38 4.77 3.90 -18.39
C VAL A 38 4.65 2.72 -17.43
N TYR A 39 5.74 2.36 -16.73
CA TYR A 39 5.73 1.29 -15.74
C TYR A 39 4.70 1.55 -14.63
N THR A 40 4.67 2.78 -14.11
CA THR A 40 3.72 3.19 -13.06
C THR A 40 2.29 3.17 -13.56
N LEU A 41 2.02 3.70 -14.76
CA LEU A 41 0.69 3.73 -15.34
C LEU A 41 0.13 2.31 -15.52
N VAL A 42 0.86 1.44 -16.23
CA VAL A 42 0.43 0.07 -16.52
C VAL A 42 0.21 -0.73 -15.24
N SER A 43 1.15 -0.66 -14.30
CA SER A 43 1.02 -1.38 -13.02
C SER A 43 -0.13 -0.83 -12.16
N SER A 44 -0.33 0.49 -12.11
CA SER A 44 -1.41 1.10 -11.31
C SER A 44 -2.78 0.77 -11.86
N VAL A 45 -2.97 0.81 -13.19
CA VAL A 45 -4.24 0.41 -13.83
C VAL A 45 -4.51 -1.06 -13.57
N ALA A 46 -3.52 -1.94 -13.72
CA ALA A 46 -3.68 -3.37 -13.45
C ALA A 46 -4.08 -3.66 -12.00
N ILE A 47 -3.41 -3.02 -11.03
CA ILE A 47 -3.72 -3.15 -9.61
C ILE A 47 -5.12 -2.63 -9.31
N LEU A 48 -5.48 -1.45 -9.83
CA LEU A 48 -6.79 -0.83 -9.59
C LEU A 48 -7.92 -1.69 -10.16
N ALA A 49 -7.79 -2.19 -11.39
CA ALA A 49 -8.77 -3.06 -12.01
C ALA A 49 -8.96 -4.37 -11.23
N ALA A 50 -7.85 -5.00 -10.81
CA ALA A 50 -7.90 -6.20 -9.96
C ALA A 50 -8.59 -5.91 -8.62
N MET A 51 -8.32 -4.76 -8.01
CA MET A 51 -8.98 -4.35 -6.77
C MET A 51 -10.48 -4.11 -6.96
N ILE A 52 -10.89 -3.32 -7.95
CA ILE A 52 -12.31 -2.99 -8.17
C ILE A 52 -13.12 -4.27 -8.35
N THR A 53 -12.63 -5.22 -9.15
CA THR A 53 -13.36 -6.44 -9.50
C THR A 53 -13.30 -7.53 -8.43
N ALA A 54 -12.35 -7.46 -7.50
CA ALA A 54 -12.25 -8.39 -6.37
C ALA A 54 -13.41 -8.25 -5.37
N LEU A 55 -14.10 -7.10 -5.30
CA LEU A 55 -15.28 -6.84 -4.45
C LEU A 55 -15.14 -7.29 -2.98
N GLY A 56 -13.91 -7.41 -2.48
CA GLY A 56 -13.63 -7.85 -1.13
C GLY A 56 -13.79 -9.34 -0.86
N ILE A 57 -14.02 -10.15 -1.90
CA ILE A 57 -14.25 -11.60 -1.79
C ILE A 57 -13.05 -12.30 -1.15
N SER A 58 -11.82 -11.88 -1.46
CA SER A 58 -10.60 -12.41 -0.84
C SER A 58 -10.57 -12.17 0.68
N TRP A 59 -10.98 -11.00 1.16
CA TRP A 59 -11.10 -10.71 2.60
C TRP A 59 -12.18 -11.53 3.28
N ALA A 60 -13.33 -11.71 2.62
CA ALA A 60 -14.38 -12.60 3.10
C ALA A 60 -13.85 -14.04 3.22
N GLY A 61 -13.09 -14.50 2.22
CA GLY A 61 -12.47 -15.83 2.25
C GLY A 61 -11.61 -16.05 3.50
N ILE A 62 -10.74 -15.10 3.86
CA ILE A 62 -9.93 -15.18 5.08
C ILE A 62 -10.82 -15.38 6.32
N TYR A 63 -11.90 -14.61 6.43
CA TYR A 63 -12.82 -14.68 7.57
C TYR A 63 -13.53 -16.02 7.65
N TYR A 64 -14.17 -16.47 6.55
CA TYR A 64 -14.96 -17.69 6.54
C TYR A 64 -14.11 -18.96 6.69
N ILE A 65 -12.90 -19.01 6.12
CA ILE A 65 -11.95 -20.08 6.31
C ILE A 65 -11.44 -20.08 7.77
N GLY A 66 -11.05 -18.93 8.30
CA GLY A 66 -10.54 -18.81 9.66
C GLY A 66 -11.56 -19.21 10.73
N LYS A 67 -12.84 -18.89 10.50
CA LYS A 67 -13.96 -19.29 11.37
C LYS A 67 -14.49 -20.70 11.11
N ARG A 68 -14.04 -21.38 10.04
CA ARG A 68 -14.50 -22.73 9.64
C ARG A 68 -16.01 -22.83 9.46
N LEU A 69 -16.63 -21.77 8.92
CA LEU A 69 -18.09 -21.69 8.75
C LEU A 69 -18.60 -22.54 7.58
N PHE A 70 -17.72 -22.86 6.62
CA PHE A 70 -17.98 -23.75 5.50
C PHE A 70 -16.79 -24.69 5.29
N PRO A 71 -16.95 -25.84 4.62
CA PRO A 71 -15.85 -26.72 4.25
C PRO A 71 -14.77 -25.96 3.44
N LEU A 72 -13.50 -26.16 3.76
CA LEU A 72 -12.40 -25.45 3.10
C LEU A 72 -12.39 -25.66 1.58
N ALA A 73 -12.70 -26.88 1.13
CA ALA A 73 -12.73 -27.21 -0.29
C ALA A 73 -13.81 -26.41 -1.06
N ASP A 74 -15.00 -26.22 -0.48
CA ASP A 74 -16.10 -25.47 -1.08
C ASP A 74 -15.81 -23.96 -1.11
N VAL A 75 -15.20 -23.45 -0.03
CA VAL A 75 -14.75 -22.05 0.03
C VAL A 75 -13.66 -21.79 -1.01
N ALA A 76 -12.64 -22.65 -1.08
CA ALA A 76 -11.52 -22.48 -2.00
C ALA A 76 -11.98 -22.60 -3.48
N SER A 77 -12.82 -23.58 -3.80
CA SER A 77 -13.38 -23.75 -5.14
C SER A 77 -14.23 -22.56 -5.57
N THR A 78 -15.09 -22.05 -4.69
CA THR A 78 -15.92 -20.86 -4.96
C THR A 78 -15.05 -19.62 -5.12
N LEU A 79 -14.03 -19.42 -4.28
CA LEU A 79 -13.09 -18.31 -4.38
C LEU A 79 -12.32 -18.32 -5.70
N LEU A 80 -11.80 -19.48 -6.12
CA LEU A 80 -11.06 -19.62 -7.38
C LEU A 80 -11.97 -19.36 -8.57
N THR A 81 -13.18 -19.94 -8.59
CA THR A 81 -14.14 -19.74 -9.69
C THR A 81 -14.55 -18.28 -9.83
N VAL A 82 -14.91 -17.63 -8.72
CA VAL A 82 -15.31 -16.21 -8.73
C VAL A 82 -14.13 -15.31 -9.06
N SER A 83 -12.92 -15.64 -8.60
CA SER A 83 -11.71 -14.91 -8.96
C SER A 83 -11.42 -14.98 -10.45
N LEU A 84 -11.56 -16.14 -11.09
CA LEU A 84 -11.39 -16.28 -12.54
C LEU A 84 -12.45 -15.50 -13.31
N ALA A 85 -13.71 -15.58 -12.89
CA ALA A 85 -14.80 -14.82 -13.53
C ALA A 85 -14.58 -13.31 -13.39
N SER A 86 -14.25 -12.83 -12.19
CA SER A 86 -13.98 -11.40 -11.95
C SER A 86 -12.68 -10.92 -12.61
N SER A 87 -11.66 -11.78 -12.76
CA SER A 87 -10.49 -11.50 -13.59
C SER A 87 -10.87 -11.30 -15.06
N GLY A 88 -11.77 -12.13 -15.59
CA GLY A 88 -12.30 -11.96 -16.95
C GLY A 88 -12.98 -10.60 -17.13
N VAL A 89 -13.79 -10.18 -16.15
CA VAL A 89 -14.42 -8.84 -16.14
C VAL A 89 -13.38 -7.73 -16.07
N ALA A 90 -12.35 -7.88 -15.20
CA ALA A 90 -11.27 -6.91 -15.08
C ALA A 90 -10.49 -6.76 -16.39
N VAL A 91 -10.10 -7.88 -17.00
CA VAL A 91 -9.36 -7.92 -18.27
C VAL A 91 -10.20 -7.30 -19.40
N ALA A 92 -11.49 -7.66 -19.50
CA ALA A 92 -12.39 -7.07 -20.48
C ALA A 92 -12.55 -5.56 -20.26
N GLY A 93 -12.75 -5.10 -19.01
CA GLY A 93 -12.89 -3.69 -18.68
C GLY A 93 -11.64 -2.90 -19.01
N VAL A 94 -10.45 -3.39 -18.66
CA VAL A 94 -9.17 -2.76 -19.01
C VAL A 94 -8.94 -2.77 -20.50
N GLY A 95 -9.28 -3.88 -21.20
CA GLY A 95 -9.17 -3.98 -22.66
C GLY A 95 -10.07 -2.96 -23.37
N VAL A 96 -11.32 -2.86 -22.96
CA VAL A 96 -12.27 -1.86 -23.49
C VAL A 96 -11.76 -0.44 -23.19
N ALA A 97 -11.32 -0.16 -21.97
CA ALA A 97 -10.77 1.14 -21.61
C ALA A 97 -9.55 1.50 -22.47
N TYR A 98 -8.64 0.54 -22.70
CA TYR A 98 -7.50 0.76 -23.61
C TYR A 98 -7.95 1.07 -25.02
N LEU A 99 -8.87 0.28 -25.59
CA LEU A 99 -9.35 0.51 -26.98
C LEU A 99 -10.07 1.86 -27.15
N LEU A 100 -10.86 2.26 -26.17
CA LEU A 100 -11.59 3.54 -26.21
C LEU A 100 -10.68 4.76 -26.01
N PHE A 101 -9.68 4.63 -25.14
CA PHE A 101 -8.83 5.75 -24.74
C PHE A 101 -7.37 5.63 -25.20
N GLN A 102 -7.06 4.74 -26.17
CA GLN A 102 -5.69 4.52 -26.64
C GLN A 102 -5.05 5.79 -27.26
N HIS A 103 -5.84 6.66 -27.88
CA HIS A 103 -5.35 7.88 -28.51
C HIS A 103 -5.34 9.10 -27.57
N THR A 104 -5.93 9.00 -26.40
CA THR A 104 -6.03 10.10 -25.43
C THR A 104 -5.25 9.81 -24.15
N TYR A 105 -5.67 8.80 -23.42
CA TYR A 105 -5.12 8.47 -22.10
C TYR A 105 -3.93 7.50 -22.16
N PHE A 106 -3.96 6.54 -23.11
CA PHE A 106 -2.93 5.51 -23.29
C PHE A 106 -2.05 5.73 -24.52
N HIS A 107 -1.98 6.94 -25.06
CA HIS A 107 -1.25 7.24 -26.31
C HIS A 107 0.25 6.90 -26.24
N GLU A 108 0.84 6.85 -25.04
CA GLU A 108 2.24 6.47 -24.81
C GLU A 108 2.41 5.00 -24.38
N VAL A 109 1.31 4.24 -24.34
CA VAL A 109 1.33 2.80 -23.99
C VAL A 109 1.22 1.98 -25.28
N SER A 110 2.27 1.22 -25.60
CA SER A 110 2.26 0.34 -26.77
C SER A 110 1.28 -0.83 -26.60
N THR A 111 0.85 -1.43 -27.71
CA THR A 111 -0.03 -2.62 -27.70
C THR A 111 0.58 -3.77 -26.90
N ALA A 112 1.90 -3.98 -26.97
CA ALA A 112 2.59 -4.98 -26.17
C ALA A 112 2.46 -4.72 -24.68
N GLN A 113 2.61 -3.46 -24.23
CA GLN A 113 2.45 -3.05 -22.85
C GLN A 113 0.99 -3.17 -22.38
N ALA A 114 0.03 -2.89 -23.27
CA ALA A 114 -1.39 -3.11 -23.00
C ALA A 114 -1.71 -4.60 -22.80
N LEU A 115 -1.17 -5.49 -23.62
CA LEU A 115 -1.32 -6.94 -23.44
C LEU A 115 -0.71 -7.39 -22.10
N ILE A 116 0.47 -6.89 -21.76
CA ILE A 116 1.10 -7.15 -20.45
C ILE A 116 0.21 -6.66 -19.31
N MET A 117 -0.42 -5.49 -19.44
CA MET A 117 -1.36 -4.95 -18.45
C MET A 117 -2.56 -5.88 -18.21
N LEU A 118 -3.14 -6.45 -19.27
CA LEU A 118 -4.23 -7.41 -19.17
C LEU A 118 -3.82 -8.69 -18.43
N VAL A 119 -2.68 -9.28 -18.82
CA VAL A 119 -2.14 -10.49 -18.19
C VAL A 119 -1.78 -10.22 -16.71
N LEU A 120 -1.14 -9.09 -16.43
CA LEU A 120 -0.78 -8.69 -15.07
C LEU A 120 -2.02 -8.54 -14.18
N THR A 121 -3.11 -7.95 -14.71
CA THR A 121 -4.38 -7.79 -13.98
C THR A 121 -4.93 -9.15 -13.51
N ALA A 122 -4.98 -10.13 -14.42
CA ALA A 122 -5.46 -11.47 -14.10
C ALA A 122 -4.59 -12.19 -13.06
N LEU A 123 -3.25 -12.10 -13.22
CA LEU A 123 -2.30 -12.74 -12.31
C LEU A 123 -2.32 -12.12 -10.91
N LEU A 124 -2.45 -10.80 -10.79
CA LEU A 124 -2.57 -10.12 -9.50
C LEU A 124 -3.80 -10.57 -8.74
N GLN A 125 -4.93 -10.72 -9.43
CA GLN A 125 -6.17 -11.19 -8.80
C GLN A 125 -6.06 -12.64 -8.34
N LEU A 126 -5.51 -13.53 -9.17
CA LEU A 126 -5.28 -14.92 -8.81
C LEU A 126 -4.30 -15.04 -7.61
N THR A 127 -3.20 -14.28 -7.63
CA THR A 127 -2.26 -14.21 -6.52
C THR A 127 -2.93 -13.80 -5.22
N THR A 128 -3.75 -12.74 -5.25
CA THR A 128 -4.47 -12.25 -4.07
C THR A 128 -5.44 -13.28 -3.53
N THR A 129 -6.13 -14.01 -4.41
CA THR A 129 -7.06 -15.08 -4.04
C THR A 129 -6.33 -16.24 -3.37
N CYS A 130 -5.26 -16.75 -3.98
CA CYS A 130 -4.46 -17.83 -3.39
C CYS A 130 -3.87 -17.41 -2.03
N ALA A 131 -3.34 -16.19 -1.94
CA ALA A 131 -2.79 -15.64 -0.72
C ALA A 131 -3.86 -15.56 0.39
N SER A 132 -5.10 -15.18 0.05
CA SER A 132 -6.21 -15.12 1.01
C SER A 132 -6.61 -16.50 1.55
N ILE A 133 -6.66 -17.51 0.69
CA ILE A 133 -6.93 -18.90 1.10
C ILE A 133 -5.85 -19.37 2.09
N VAL A 134 -4.57 -19.15 1.75
CA VAL A 134 -3.43 -19.54 2.59
C VAL A 134 -3.43 -18.80 3.92
N LEU A 135 -3.77 -17.51 3.93
CA LEU A 135 -3.87 -16.73 5.18
C LEU A 135 -5.04 -17.21 6.04
N GLY A 136 -6.18 -17.54 5.42
CA GLY A 136 -7.35 -18.09 6.10
C GLY A 136 -7.06 -19.41 6.82
N THR A 137 -6.14 -20.24 6.31
CA THR A 137 -5.66 -21.46 6.98
C THR A 137 -4.63 -21.20 8.10
N ASN A 138 -4.47 -19.92 8.52
CA ASN A 138 -3.54 -19.50 9.58
C ASN A 138 -2.05 -19.77 9.27
N ARG A 139 -1.65 -19.52 8.00
CA ARG A 139 -0.26 -19.69 7.53
C ARG A 139 0.34 -18.34 7.09
N PRO A 140 0.55 -17.38 8.00
CA PRO A 140 1.01 -16.03 7.66
C PRO A 140 2.38 -15.99 6.97
N LEU A 141 3.27 -16.94 7.26
CA LEU A 141 4.58 -17.04 6.60
C LEU A 141 4.45 -17.38 5.11
N HIS A 142 3.55 -18.31 4.76
CA HIS A 142 3.31 -18.66 3.36
C HIS A 142 2.61 -17.53 2.61
N PHE A 143 1.67 -16.83 3.24
CA PHE A 143 1.07 -15.61 2.71
C PHE A 143 2.13 -14.55 2.38
N ALA A 144 3.03 -14.27 3.32
CA ALA A 144 4.12 -13.31 3.10
C ALA A 144 5.09 -13.79 2.00
N ALA A 145 5.37 -15.09 1.92
CA ALA A 145 6.25 -15.67 0.90
C ALA A 145 5.65 -15.57 -0.52
N ILE A 146 4.32 -15.70 -0.68
CA ILE A 146 3.63 -15.49 -1.97
C ILE A 146 3.91 -14.07 -2.48
N SER A 147 3.66 -13.05 -1.64
CA SER A 147 3.89 -11.65 -2.01
C SER A 147 5.37 -11.34 -2.23
N MET A 148 6.27 -11.94 -1.44
CA MET A 148 7.71 -11.78 -1.60
C MET A 148 8.20 -12.35 -2.92
N ALA A 149 7.70 -13.52 -3.34
CA ALA A 149 8.10 -14.18 -4.58
C ALA A 149 7.90 -13.25 -5.79
N GLN A 150 6.79 -12.53 -5.87
CA GLN A 150 6.52 -11.58 -6.94
C GLN A 150 7.61 -10.51 -7.06
N LEU A 151 7.93 -9.83 -5.96
CA LEU A 151 8.84 -8.69 -5.97
C LEU A 151 10.30 -9.12 -6.15
N VAL A 152 10.70 -10.22 -5.50
CA VAL A 152 12.08 -10.72 -5.59
C VAL A 152 12.37 -11.23 -7.01
N VAL A 153 11.47 -12.02 -7.60
CA VAL A 153 11.64 -12.50 -8.97
C VAL A 153 11.68 -11.35 -9.96
N ALA A 154 10.76 -10.38 -9.83
CA ALA A 154 10.76 -9.19 -10.67
C ALA A 154 12.08 -8.40 -10.55
N LEU A 155 12.56 -8.18 -9.31
CA LEU A 155 13.83 -7.48 -9.08
C LEU A 155 15.02 -8.22 -9.71
N VAL A 156 15.11 -9.54 -9.50
CA VAL A 156 16.22 -10.36 -10.05
C VAL A 156 16.24 -10.27 -11.57
N ILE A 157 15.09 -10.45 -12.22
CA ILE A 157 15.00 -10.36 -13.70
C ILE A 157 15.37 -8.95 -14.16
N GLN A 158 14.85 -7.90 -13.51
CA GLN A 158 15.17 -6.51 -13.87
C GLN A 158 16.66 -6.21 -13.66
N ALA A 159 17.28 -6.75 -12.60
CA ALA A 159 18.72 -6.59 -12.37
C ALA A 159 19.56 -7.27 -13.46
N ILE A 160 19.19 -8.49 -13.87
CA ILE A 160 19.86 -9.20 -14.98
C ILE A 160 19.72 -8.40 -16.27
N LEU A 161 18.51 -7.91 -16.59
CA LEU A 161 18.27 -7.11 -17.79
C LEU A 161 19.01 -5.77 -17.75
N ALA A 162 19.16 -5.14 -16.58
CA ALA A 162 19.93 -3.92 -16.43
C ALA A 162 21.42 -4.14 -16.68
N VAL A 163 21.99 -5.22 -16.15
CA VAL A 163 23.40 -5.61 -16.38
C VAL A 163 23.63 -5.94 -17.85
N ALA A 164 22.65 -6.61 -18.50
CA ALA A 164 22.70 -6.93 -19.94
C ALA A 164 22.45 -5.72 -20.85
N GLY A 165 22.17 -4.52 -20.30
CA GLY A 165 21.88 -3.32 -21.10
C GLY A 165 20.56 -3.37 -21.87
N SER A 166 19.66 -4.31 -21.52
CA SER A 166 18.39 -4.57 -22.23
C SER A 166 17.15 -4.19 -21.40
N LEU A 167 17.34 -3.50 -20.26
CA LEU A 167 16.22 -3.05 -19.43
C LEU A 167 15.52 -1.84 -20.07
N THR A 168 14.30 -2.08 -20.52
CA THR A 168 13.35 -1.06 -21.04
C THR A 168 12.10 -1.04 -20.18
N ALA A 169 11.21 -0.08 -20.38
CA ALA A 169 9.91 -0.06 -19.70
C ALA A 169 9.11 -1.35 -19.95
N THR A 170 9.11 -1.84 -21.19
CA THR A 170 8.41 -3.07 -21.56
C THR A 170 9.03 -4.30 -20.90
N SER A 171 10.36 -4.46 -20.94
CA SER A 171 11.02 -5.59 -20.33
C SER A 171 10.92 -5.58 -18.80
N ALA A 172 10.85 -4.38 -18.18
CA ALA A 172 10.58 -4.23 -16.74
C ALA A 172 9.16 -4.67 -16.37
N LEU A 173 8.16 -4.36 -17.22
CA LEU A 173 6.78 -4.82 -17.06
C LEU A 173 6.66 -6.34 -17.27
N VAL A 174 7.38 -6.92 -18.24
CA VAL A 174 7.47 -8.37 -18.42
C VAL A 174 8.04 -9.02 -17.16
N ALA A 175 9.13 -8.49 -16.61
CA ALA A 175 9.72 -9.00 -15.37
C ALA A 175 8.73 -8.95 -14.18
N LEU A 176 7.95 -7.88 -14.05
CA LEU A 176 6.90 -7.78 -13.03
C LEU A 176 5.81 -8.83 -13.25
N THR A 177 5.42 -9.07 -14.51
CA THR A 177 4.39 -10.06 -14.87
C THR A 177 4.89 -11.49 -14.64
N VAL A 178 6.15 -11.79 -14.93
CA VAL A 178 6.78 -13.08 -14.61
C VAL A 178 6.83 -13.28 -13.09
N GLY A 179 7.17 -12.23 -12.34
CA GLY A 179 7.08 -12.25 -10.87
C GLY A 179 5.66 -12.56 -10.36
N ALA A 180 4.65 -11.92 -10.95
CA ALA A 180 3.25 -12.19 -10.61
C ALA A 180 2.83 -13.62 -10.99
N ALA A 181 3.25 -14.13 -12.14
CA ALA A 181 3.01 -15.51 -12.55
C ALA A 181 3.65 -16.52 -11.60
N THR A 182 4.90 -16.27 -11.20
CA THR A 182 5.61 -17.11 -10.21
C THR A 182 4.87 -17.10 -8.88
N SER A 183 4.41 -15.94 -8.43
CA SER A 183 3.65 -15.79 -7.20
C SER A 183 2.28 -16.51 -7.26
N ALA A 184 1.57 -16.38 -8.38
CA ALA A 184 0.29 -17.05 -8.60
C ALA A 184 0.48 -18.59 -8.63
N THR A 185 1.48 -19.08 -9.36
CA THR A 185 1.81 -20.51 -9.42
C THR A 185 2.20 -21.05 -8.05
N PHE A 186 3.05 -20.34 -7.32
CA PHE A 186 3.44 -20.72 -5.97
C PHE A 186 2.22 -20.75 -5.03
N GLY A 187 1.34 -19.75 -5.12
CA GLY A 187 0.09 -19.72 -4.38
C GLY A 187 -0.82 -20.90 -4.71
N LEU A 188 -1.01 -21.24 -5.99
CA LEU A 188 -1.78 -22.41 -6.42
C LEU A 188 -1.20 -23.73 -5.90
N VAL A 189 0.12 -23.88 -5.94
CA VAL A 189 0.81 -25.07 -5.37
C VAL A 189 0.57 -25.18 -3.86
N LEU A 190 0.59 -24.07 -3.13
CA LEU A 190 0.29 -24.09 -1.70
C LEU A 190 -1.18 -24.43 -1.42
N VAL A 191 -2.11 -23.90 -2.19
CA VAL A 191 -3.54 -24.22 -2.06
C VAL A 191 -3.81 -25.69 -2.43
N SER A 192 -3.17 -26.23 -3.48
CA SER A 192 -3.36 -27.62 -3.91
C SER A 192 -2.89 -28.65 -2.86
N ARG A 193 -1.99 -28.26 -1.99
CA ARG A 193 -1.54 -29.09 -0.85
C ARG A 193 -2.55 -29.16 0.30
N GLU A 194 -3.48 -28.20 0.36
CA GLU A 194 -4.53 -28.14 1.39
C GLU A 194 -5.83 -28.76 0.91
N VAL A 195 -6.20 -28.48 -0.35
CA VAL A 195 -7.45 -28.91 -0.96
C VAL A 195 -7.25 -29.20 -2.44
N PRO A 196 -8.00 -30.15 -3.03
CA PRO A 196 -7.96 -30.39 -4.46
C PRO A 196 -8.42 -29.13 -5.21
N LEU A 197 -7.61 -28.69 -6.20
CA LEU A 197 -7.97 -27.58 -7.06
C LEU A 197 -9.18 -27.99 -7.93
N ARG A 198 -10.33 -27.48 -7.62
CA ARG A 198 -11.56 -27.70 -8.38
C ARG A 198 -12.23 -26.36 -8.62
N LEU A 199 -12.81 -26.21 -9.80
CA LEU A 199 -13.74 -25.12 -10.05
C LEU A 199 -15.12 -25.60 -9.60
N GLY A 200 -15.67 -24.86 -8.66
CA GLY A 200 -16.98 -25.13 -8.07
C GLY A 200 -17.64 -23.83 -7.65
N PHE A 201 -18.95 -23.79 -7.67
CA PHE A 201 -19.69 -22.58 -7.36
C PHE A 201 -20.82 -22.92 -6.38
N ASP A 202 -20.76 -22.30 -5.20
CA ASP A 202 -21.85 -22.35 -4.23
C ASP A 202 -22.42 -20.93 -4.05
N SER A 203 -23.67 -20.75 -4.45
CA SER A 203 -24.37 -19.47 -4.40
C SER A 203 -24.55 -18.95 -2.96
N LYS A 204 -24.69 -19.85 -1.97
CA LYS A 204 -24.82 -19.48 -0.56
C LYS A 204 -23.50 -18.90 -0.03
N ILE A 205 -22.38 -19.55 -0.39
CA ILE A 205 -21.05 -19.08 -0.04
C ILE A 205 -20.78 -17.73 -0.71
N LEU A 206 -21.06 -17.59 -2.02
CA LEU A 206 -20.89 -16.33 -2.74
C LEU A 206 -21.71 -15.19 -2.12
N ARG A 207 -22.99 -15.45 -1.83
CA ARG A 207 -23.86 -14.44 -1.19
C ARG A 207 -23.30 -13.99 0.17
N SER A 208 -22.78 -14.93 0.94
CA SER A 208 -22.12 -14.64 2.22
C SER A 208 -20.87 -13.79 2.02
N PHE A 209 -20.05 -14.10 1.00
CA PHE A 209 -18.85 -13.33 0.67
C PHE A 209 -19.19 -11.90 0.25
N LEU A 210 -20.17 -11.70 -0.61
CA LEU A 210 -20.57 -10.36 -1.06
C LEU A 210 -21.13 -9.53 0.09
N ASN A 211 -21.99 -10.11 0.93
CA ASN A 211 -22.56 -9.40 2.09
C ASN A 211 -21.51 -8.95 3.11
N PHE A 212 -20.50 -9.79 3.35
CA PHE A 212 -19.41 -9.48 4.27
C PHE A 212 -18.34 -8.62 3.58
N GLY A 213 -17.93 -9.01 2.37
CA GLY A 213 -16.79 -8.43 1.65
C GLY A 213 -17.04 -6.98 1.27
N ILE A 214 -18.18 -6.65 0.66
CA ILE A 214 -18.45 -5.31 0.14
C ILE A 214 -18.37 -4.26 1.26
N ARG A 215 -18.92 -4.54 2.43
CA ARG A 215 -18.97 -3.59 3.55
C ARG A 215 -17.57 -3.25 4.09
N GLY A 216 -16.72 -4.26 4.27
CA GLY A 216 -15.35 -4.07 4.77
C GLY A 216 -14.37 -3.59 3.69
N TYR A 217 -14.62 -3.95 2.44
CA TYR A 217 -13.74 -3.66 1.33
C TYR A 217 -13.85 -2.23 0.80
N ALA A 218 -15.04 -1.64 0.87
CA ALA A 218 -15.26 -0.27 0.43
C ALA A 218 -14.26 0.71 1.07
N ALA A 219 -13.99 0.56 2.37
CA ALA A 219 -13.00 1.37 3.07
C ALA A 219 -11.59 1.22 2.48
N ASN A 220 -11.16 -0.01 2.20
CA ASN A 220 -9.84 -0.28 1.61
C ASN A 220 -9.74 0.26 0.18
N LEU A 221 -10.79 0.13 -0.61
CA LEU A 221 -10.85 0.68 -1.97
C LEU A 221 -10.79 2.21 -1.95
N MET A 222 -11.57 2.88 -1.09
CA MET A 222 -11.52 4.34 -0.94
C MET A 222 -10.14 4.82 -0.49
N MET A 223 -9.51 4.11 0.43
CA MET A 223 -8.17 4.42 0.89
C MET A 223 -7.12 4.24 -0.21
N PHE A 224 -7.23 3.18 -1.02
CA PHE A 224 -6.35 2.97 -2.18
C PHE A 224 -6.54 4.07 -3.23
N LEU A 225 -7.78 4.41 -3.56
CA LEU A 225 -8.09 5.50 -4.47
C LEU A 225 -7.48 6.82 -3.98
N ASN A 226 -7.59 7.12 -2.70
CA ASN A 226 -7.02 8.34 -2.10
C ASN A 226 -5.49 8.43 -2.29
N TYR A 227 -4.78 7.29 -2.38
CA TYR A 227 -3.31 7.26 -2.52
C TYR A 227 -2.83 7.10 -3.95
N ARG A 228 -3.70 6.78 -4.91
CA ARG A 228 -3.27 6.40 -6.28
C ARG A 228 -4.06 7.11 -7.38
N LEU A 229 -5.19 7.71 -7.05
CA LEU A 229 -6.03 8.35 -8.06
C LEU A 229 -5.35 9.57 -8.66
N ASP A 230 -4.61 10.33 -7.84
CA ASP A 230 -3.78 11.46 -8.25
C ASP A 230 -2.78 11.09 -9.36
N ALA A 231 -2.10 9.94 -9.23
CA ALA A 231 -1.17 9.45 -10.24
C ALA A 231 -1.85 9.18 -11.59
N LEU A 232 -3.08 8.63 -11.56
CA LEU A 232 -3.87 8.39 -12.77
C LEU A 232 -4.35 9.71 -13.39
N ILE A 233 -4.78 10.67 -12.57
CA ILE A 233 -5.21 11.99 -13.04
C ILE A 233 -4.02 12.77 -13.63
N VAL A 234 -2.83 12.69 -13.02
CA VAL A 234 -1.59 13.28 -13.55
C VAL A 234 -1.32 12.77 -14.96
N ASN A 235 -1.39 11.45 -15.19
CA ASN A 235 -1.21 10.90 -16.54
C ASN A 235 -2.25 11.45 -17.53
N GLY A 236 -3.51 11.47 -17.13
CA GLY A 236 -4.60 11.91 -18.00
C GLY A 236 -4.54 13.39 -18.39
N LEU A 237 -4.00 14.25 -17.52
CA LEU A 237 -3.97 15.70 -17.73
C LEU A 237 -2.63 16.21 -18.30
N ILE A 238 -1.50 15.62 -17.90
CA ILE A 238 -0.16 16.15 -18.23
C ILE A 238 0.84 15.10 -18.70
N GLY A 239 0.38 13.85 -18.94
CA GLY A 239 1.13 12.80 -19.61
C GLY A 239 2.06 11.98 -18.75
N VAL A 240 2.59 10.91 -19.37
CA VAL A 240 3.32 9.83 -18.67
C VAL A 240 4.69 10.25 -18.14
N VAL A 241 5.38 11.18 -18.75
CA VAL A 241 6.66 11.70 -18.26
C VAL A 241 6.48 12.40 -16.93
N SER A 242 5.43 13.21 -16.81
CA SER A 242 5.04 13.90 -15.57
C SER A 242 4.67 12.89 -14.49
N LEU A 243 3.94 11.83 -14.85
CA LEU A 243 3.67 10.71 -13.94
C LEU A 243 4.96 10.04 -13.45
N GLY A 244 5.97 9.90 -14.32
CA GLY A 244 7.28 9.37 -13.95
C GLY A 244 7.93 10.17 -12.83
N TYR A 245 8.00 11.49 -12.95
CA TYR A 245 8.53 12.38 -11.89
C TYR A 245 7.67 12.33 -10.63
N TYR A 246 6.36 12.41 -10.77
CA TYR A 246 5.43 12.37 -9.65
C TYR A 246 5.51 11.05 -8.88
N SER A 247 5.66 9.92 -9.59
CA SER A 247 5.79 8.60 -8.98
C SER A 247 7.06 8.44 -8.11
N ILE A 248 8.13 9.16 -8.43
CA ILE A 248 9.34 9.17 -7.59
C ILE A 248 9.13 10.05 -6.37
N ALA A 249 8.53 11.23 -6.54
CA ALA A 249 8.21 12.11 -5.42
C ALA A 249 7.32 11.40 -4.39
N THR A 250 6.24 10.75 -4.85
CA THR A 250 5.32 9.99 -3.98
C THR A 250 6.02 8.79 -3.34
N ALA A 251 6.79 8.00 -4.09
CA ALA A 251 7.51 6.85 -3.54
C ALA A 251 8.49 7.25 -2.44
N MET A 252 9.23 8.35 -2.60
CA MET A 252 10.14 8.87 -1.57
C MET A 252 9.36 9.38 -0.35
N ALA A 253 8.31 10.15 -0.56
CA ALA A 253 7.48 10.69 0.52
C ALA A 253 6.81 9.56 1.34
N GLU A 254 6.27 8.54 0.65
CA GLU A 254 5.61 7.38 1.27
C GLU A 254 6.56 6.53 2.14
N THR A 255 7.88 6.60 1.94
CA THR A 255 8.83 5.87 2.81
C THR A 255 8.71 6.29 4.28
N LEU A 256 8.29 7.53 4.55
CA LEU A 256 8.05 8.04 5.90
C LEU A 256 6.88 7.35 6.59
N TRP A 257 5.94 6.77 5.82
CA TRP A 257 4.78 6.05 6.38
C TRP A 257 5.13 4.70 7.00
N TYR A 258 6.27 4.09 6.66
CA TYR A 258 6.61 2.78 7.23
C TYR A 258 6.72 2.83 8.75
N GLY A 259 7.27 3.90 9.32
CA GLY A 259 7.28 4.12 10.76
C GLY A 259 5.87 4.23 11.34
N ALA A 260 5.03 5.07 10.73
CA ALA A 260 3.64 5.28 11.15
C ALA A 260 2.78 4.01 11.05
N ASN A 261 2.95 3.24 9.97
CA ASN A 261 2.24 1.99 9.79
C ASN A 261 2.61 0.95 10.86
N GLY A 262 3.87 0.91 11.30
CA GLY A 262 4.32 0.05 12.40
C GLY A 262 3.58 0.37 13.71
N PHE A 263 3.47 1.66 14.05
CA PHE A 263 2.70 2.08 15.24
C PHE A 263 1.20 1.80 15.09
N ALA A 264 0.61 2.08 13.93
CA ALA A 264 -0.79 1.82 13.67
C ALA A 264 -1.14 0.32 13.77
N LEU A 265 -0.25 -0.55 13.30
CA LEU A 265 -0.43 -2.01 13.38
C LEU A 265 -0.49 -2.51 14.83
N VAL A 266 0.34 -1.96 15.72
CA VAL A 266 0.36 -2.33 17.14
C VAL A 266 -0.82 -1.70 17.91
N MET A 267 -1.25 -0.51 17.50
CA MET A 267 -2.35 0.20 18.16
C MET A 267 -3.70 -0.53 18.06
N PHE A 268 -4.01 -1.12 16.92
CA PHE A 268 -5.30 -1.79 16.72
C PHE A 268 -5.56 -2.92 17.76
N PRO A 269 -4.71 -3.94 17.92
CA PRO A 269 -4.92 -4.97 18.93
C PRO A 269 -4.80 -4.42 20.36
N ALA A 270 -3.91 -3.45 20.60
CA ALA A 270 -3.78 -2.84 21.91
C ALA A 270 -5.09 -2.15 22.34
N VAL A 271 -5.65 -1.29 21.48
CA VAL A 271 -6.92 -0.60 21.79
C VAL A 271 -8.08 -1.58 21.94
N SER A 272 -8.11 -2.66 21.14
CA SER A 272 -9.17 -3.66 21.21
C SER A 272 -9.17 -4.46 22.53
N SER A 273 -8.02 -4.53 23.22
CA SER A 273 -7.85 -5.28 24.48
C SER A 273 -7.91 -4.40 25.73
N LEU A 274 -7.82 -3.08 25.61
CA LEU A 274 -7.82 -2.14 26.72
C LEU A 274 -9.24 -1.67 27.06
N GLU A 275 -9.44 -1.21 28.31
CA GLU A 275 -10.61 -0.45 28.68
C GLU A 275 -10.65 0.88 27.90
N ARG A 276 -11.86 1.36 27.60
CA ARG A 276 -12.09 2.58 26.83
C ARG A 276 -11.28 3.78 27.34
N LYS A 277 -11.30 4.03 28.65
CA LYS A 277 -10.58 5.15 29.29
C LYS A 277 -9.06 5.07 29.07
N GLU A 278 -8.52 3.87 29.10
CA GLU A 278 -7.10 3.65 28.89
C GLU A 278 -6.71 3.82 27.41
N ALA A 279 -7.52 3.31 26.49
CA ALA A 279 -7.38 3.53 25.06
C ALA A 279 -7.41 5.03 24.70
N ASP A 280 -8.35 5.78 25.28
CA ASP A 280 -8.48 7.23 25.10
C ASP A 280 -7.25 8.01 25.62
N ARG A 281 -6.60 7.51 26.68
CA ARG A 281 -5.39 8.12 27.26
C ARG A 281 -4.10 7.78 26.47
N ILE A 282 -3.99 6.59 25.92
CA ILE A 282 -2.77 6.14 25.22
C ILE A 282 -2.73 6.69 23.79
N THR A 283 -3.86 6.75 23.11
CA THR A 283 -3.93 7.15 21.69
C THR A 283 -3.32 8.52 21.41
N PRO A 284 -3.59 9.61 22.17
CA PRO A 284 -2.94 10.90 21.95
C PRO A 284 -1.42 10.83 22.08
N VAL A 285 -0.92 10.03 23.04
CA VAL A 285 0.54 9.87 23.25
C VAL A 285 1.19 9.20 22.04
N VAL A 286 0.60 8.12 21.52
CA VAL A 286 1.12 7.44 20.34
C VAL A 286 1.00 8.34 19.11
N CYS A 287 -0.14 9.03 18.95
CA CYS A 287 -0.39 9.91 17.81
C CYS A 287 0.67 11.02 17.72
N ARG A 288 0.82 11.85 18.76
CA ARG A 288 1.77 12.98 18.75
C ARG A 288 3.22 12.52 18.58
N ASN A 289 3.59 11.39 19.19
CA ASN A 289 4.94 10.84 19.06
C ASN A 289 5.23 10.33 17.65
N THR A 290 4.25 9.67 17.02
CA THR A 290 4.39 9.21 15.63
C THR A 290 4.45 10.40 14.67
N VAL A 291 3.62 11.43 14.86
CA VAL A 291 3.67 12.67 14.08
C VAL A 291 5.03 13.34 14.21
N PHE A 292 5.56 13.45 15.44
CA PHE A 292 6.87 14.06 15.69
C PHE A 292 8.01 13.29 15.03
N MET A 293 8.03 11.96 15.12
CA MET A 293 9.02 11.12 14.44
C MET A 293 8.93 11.26 12.91
N THR A 294 7.73 11.32 12.37
CA THR A 294 7.52 11.54 10.93
C THR A 294 7.97 12.95 10.53
N LEU A 295 7.73 13.96 11.36
CA LEU A 295 8.22 15.33 11.13
C LEU A 295 9.75 15.38 11.07
N ILE A 296 10.45 14.74 12.00
CA ILE A 296 11.92 14.62 11.94
C ILE A 296 12.35 13.95 10.63
N GLY A 297 11.72 12.84 10.27
CA GLY A 297 11.98 12.16 9.01
C GLY A 297 11.73 13.05 7.79
N ALA A 298 10.66 13.85 7.80
CA ALA A 298 10.35 14.79 6.73
C ALA A 298 11.39 15.93 6.62
N VAL A 299 11.85 16.47 7.74
CA VAL A 299 12.93 17.48 7.76
C VAL A 299 14.23 16.89 7.22
N VAL A 300 14.59 15.68 7.63
CA VAL A 300 15.77 14.98 7.10
C VAL A 300 15.60 14.72 5.60
N MET A 301 14.42 14.19 5.18
CA MET A 301 14.13 13.96 3.76
C MET A 301 14.23 15.26 2.96
N PHE A 302 13.66 16.36 3.44
CA PHE A 302 13.76 17.67 2.80
C PHE A 302 15.23 18.07 2.60
N ALA A 303 16.06 17.96 3.64
CA ALA A 303 17.47 18.38 3.61
C ALA A 303 18.32 17.52 2.66
N VAL A 304 18.08 16.19 2.59
CA VAL A 304 18.91 15.28 1.79
C VAL A 304 18.29 14.92 0.43
N SER A 305 17.05 15.31 0.15
CA SER A 305 16.28 14.85 -1.02
C SER A 305 16.99 15.14 -2.35
N ARG A 306 17.60 16.31 -2.50
CA ARG A 306 18.32 16.67 -3.73
C ARG A 306 19.50 15.74 -3.98
N GLN A 307 20.32 15.50 -2.96
CA GLN A 307 21.47 14.61 -3.04
C GLN A 307 21.02 13.16 -3.27
N LEU A 308 19.95 12.76 -2.58
CA LEU A 308 19.39 11.43 -2.71
C LEU A 308 18.86 11.19 -4.13
N ILE A 309 18.13 12.13 -4.71
CA ILE A 309 17.64 12.04 -6.10
C ILE A 309 18.82 11.94 -7.08
N LEU A 310 19.82 12.80 -6.95
CA LEU A 310 20.99 12.80 -7.82
C LEU A 310 21.78 11.49 -7.74
N PHE A 311 22.01 10.99 -6.55
CA PHE A 311 22.81 9.79 -6.33
C PHE A 311 22.05 8.53 -6.74
N VAL A 312 20.78 8.41 -6.33
CA VAL A 312 19.98 7.18 -6.52
C VAL A 312 19.37 7.11 -7.92
N PHE A 313 18.75 8.20 -8.39
CA PHE A 313 17.95 8.19 -9.63
C PHE A 313 18.64 8.92 -10.80
N GLY A 314 19.59 9.80 -10.51
CA GLY A 314 20.32 10.60 -11.51
C GLY A 314 19.71 11.99 -11.72
N SER A 315 20.46 12.84 -12.44
CA SER A 315 20.12 14.25 -12.66
C SER A 315 18.80 14.44 -13.43
N GLY A 316 18.43 13.50 -14.29
CA GLY A 316 17.15 13.53 -15.03
C GLY A 316 15.90 13.48 -14.15
N MET A 317 16.02 13.11 -12.86
CA MET A 317 14.90 13.05 -11.92
C MET A 317 14.75 14.27 -11.00
N ILE A 318 15.57 15.31 -11.19
CA ILE A 318 15.48 16.56 -10.41
C ILE A 318 14.06 17.20 -10.45
N PRO A 319 13.27 17.13 -11.54
CA PRO A 319 11.90 17.66 -11.51
C PRO A 319 10.98 17.03 -10.44
N ALA A 320 11.32 15.83 -9.90
CA ALA A 320 10.58 15.23 -8.80
C ALA A 320 10.80 15.92 -7.44
N LEU A 321 11.79 16.82 -7.32
CA LEU A 321 12.20 17.44 -6.06
C LEU A 321 11.13 18.36 -5.47
N HIS A 322 10.60 19.28 -6.26
CA HIS A 322 9.57 20.22 -5.80
C HIS A 322 8.26 19.52 -5.40
N PRO A 323 7.70 18.59 -6.20
CA PRO A 323 6.55 17.78 -5.77
C PRO A 323 6.80 17.02 -4.46
N LEU A 324 8.01 16.46 -4.27
CA LEU A 324 8.37 15.79 -3.03
C LEU A 324 8.25 16.76 -1.84
N TRP A 325 8.81 17.96 -1.94
CA TRP A 325 8.74 18.95 -0.86
C TRP A 325 7.31 19.35 -0.51
N LEU A 326 6.46 19.50 -1.54
CA LEU A 326 5.04 19.82 -1.35
C LEU A 326 4.24 18.68 -0.72
N LEU A 327 4.66 17.43 -0.89
CA LEU A 327 4.02 16.26 -0.28
C LEU A 327 4.36 16.11 1.21
N LEU A 328 5.57 16.53 1.65
CA LEU A 328 6.05 16.27 3.02
C LEU A 328 5.10 16.76 4.12
N PRO A 329 4.52 17.98 4.08
CA PRO A 329 3.57 18.43 5.11
C PRO A 329 2.34 17.53 5.21
N GLY A 330 1.77 17.13 4.06
CA GLY A 330 0.63 16.21 4.01
C GLY A 330 0.96 14.83 4.57
N ILE A 331 2.14 14.30 4.27
CA ILE A 331 2.63 13.03 4.81
C ILE A 331 2.72 13.07 6.35
N VAL A 332 3.23 14.16 6.90
CA VAL A 332 3.34 14.33 8.36
C VAL A 332 1.96 14.38 9.01
N THR A 333 1.03 15.16 8.46
CA THR A 333 -0.32 15.29 9.02
C THR A 333 -1.12 13.99 8.90
N LEU A 334 -1.02 13.28 7.75
CA LEU A 334 -1.72 12.01 7.53
C LEU A 334 -1.34 10.91 8.54
N THR A 335 -0.16 11.01 9.13
CA THR A 335 0.30 10.08 10.18
C THR A 335 -0.65 10.05 11.37
N ALA A 336 -1.21 11.20 11.76
CA ALA A 336 -2.22 11.28 12.81
C ALA A 336 -3.48 10.48 12.43
N ALA A 337 -3.96 10.65 11.19
CA ALA A 337 -5.12 9.93 10.70
C ALA A 337 -4.93 8.41 10.72
N LYS A 338 -3.73 7.91 10.39
CA LYS A 338 -3.42 6.47 10.42
C LYS A 338 -3.52 5.89 11.84
N VAL A 339 -2.97 6.58 12.84
CA VAL A 339 -3.04 6.15 14.25
C VAL A 339 -4.49 6.19 14.75
N ILE A 340 -5.22 7.28 14.45
CA ILE A 340 -6.61 7.45 14.85
C ILE A 340 -7.53 6.43 14.16
N SER A 341 -7.30 6.11 12.89
CA SER A 341 -8.05 5.06 12.18
C SER A 341 -7.91 3.70 12.85
N SER A 342 -6.70 3.36 13.35
CA SER A 342 -6.48 2.14 14.14
C SER A 342 -7.22 2.16 15.47
N TYR A 343 -7.27 3.31 16.15
CA TYR A 343 -8.08 3.49 17.36
C TYR A 343 -9.57 3.32 17.07
N LEU A 344 -10.11 4.01 16.04
CA LEU A 344 -11.53 3.91 15.66
C LEU A 344 -11.93 2.47 15.32
N SER A 345 -11.04 1.75 14.64
CA SER A 345 -11.24 0.33 14.35
C SER A 345 -11.20 -0.52 15.62
N GLY A 346 -10.28 -0.24 16.55
CA GLY A 346 -10.13 -0.93 17.82
C GLY A 346 -11.33 -0.79 18.76
N ILE A 347 -11.99 0.39 18.73
CA ILE A 347 -13.23 0.64 19.51
C ILE A 347 -14.51 0.19 18.78
N GLY A 348 -14.41 -0.49 17.62
CA GLY A 348 -15.54 -1.00 16.88
C GLY A 348 -16.27 0.04 16.01
N LYS A 349 -15.66 1.18 15.72
CA LYS A 349 -16.26 2.26 14.92
C LYS A 349 -15.49 2.55 13.60
N PRO A 350 -15.11 1.55 12.79
CA PRO A 350 -14.32 1.77 11.56
C PRO A 350 -15.06 2.58 10.48
N ILE A 351 -16.39 2.68 10.58
CA ILE A 351 -17.23 3.39 9.61
C ILE A 351 -16.85 4.87 9.46
N TYR A 352 -16.36 5.51 10.53
CA TYR A 352 -15.90 6.89 10.46
C TYR A 352 -14.71 7.07 9.52
N SER A 353 -13.76 6.13 9.56
CA SER A 353 -12.62 6.14 8.62
C SER A 353 -13.08 5.98 7.17
N THR A 354 -14.15 5.21 6.93
CA THR A 354 -14.74 5.04 5.59
C THR A 354 -15.37 6.35 5.09
N TYR A 355 -16.11 7.05 5.94
CA TYR A 355 -16.72 8.34 5.55
C TYR A 355 -15.67 9.41 5.27
N ILE A 356 -14.62 9.49 6.09
CA ILE A 356 -13.49 10.38 5.84
C ILE A 356 -12.85 10.05 4.49
N ALA A 357 -12.53 8.77 4.24
CA ALA A 357 -11.90 8.33 3.00
C ALA A 357 -12.76 8.64 1.78
N ALA A 358 -14.08 8.41 1.83
CA ALA A 358 -14.99 8.73 0.74
C ALA A 358 -15.04 10.25 0.44
N GLY A 359 -15.13 11.07 1.48
CA GLY A 359 -15.13 12.53 1.32
C GLY A 359 -13.81 13.05 0.76
N THR A 360 -12.68 12.47 1.19
CA THR A 360 -11.35 12.89 0.73
C THR A 360 -11.04 12.42 -0.69
N VAL A 361 -11.57 11.29 -1.16
CA VAL A 361 -11.49 10.89 -2.57
C VAL A 361 -12.16 11.92 -3.49
N ILE A 362 -13.36 12.40 -3.11
CA ILE A 362 -14.05 13.45 -3.86
C ILE A 362 -13.21 14.74 -3.87
N LEU A 363 -12.66 15.12 -2.73
CA LEU A 363 -11.80 16.31 -2.61
C LEU A 363 -10.52 16.16 -3.44
N THR A 364 -9.92 14.96 -3.51
CA THR A 364 -8.76 14.65 -4.37
C THR A 364 -9.09 14.97 -5.83
N VAL A 365 -10.19 14.42 -6.35
CA VAL A 365 -10.59 14.64 -7.76
C VAL A 365 -10.79 16.13 -8.04
N ILE A 366 -11.49 16.83 -7.14
CA ILE A 366 -11.76 18.28 -7.32
C ILE A 366 -10.45 19.07 -7.35
N LEU A 367 -9.57 18.86 -6.37
CA LEU A 367 -8.31 19.61 -6.29
C LEU A 367 -7.35 19.24 -7.41
N ASP A 368 -7.27 17.98 -7.80
CA ASP A 368 -6.40 17.55 -8.90
C ASP A 368 -6.85 18.18 -10.22
N VAL A 369 -8.15 18.14 -10.54
CA VAL A 369 -8.68 18.74 -11.77
C VAL A 369 -8.47 20.26 -11.79
N LEU A 370 -8.48 20.92 -10.62
CA LEU A 370 -8.28 22.38 -10.53
C LEU A 370 -6.79 22.78 -10.56
N LEU A 371 -5.94 22.02 -9.84
CA LEU A 371 -4.54 22.42 -9.61
C LEU A 371 -3.56 21.84 -10.62
N ILE A 372 -3.79 20.63 -11.13
CA ILE A 372 -2.85 19.99 -12.06
C ILE A 372 -2.73 20.77 -13.38
N PRO A 373 -3.83 21.24 -14.02
CA PRO A 373 -3.70 22.01 -15.27
C PRO A 373 -2.92 23.32 -15.12
N ARG A 374 -2.92 23.91 -13.91
CA ARG A 374 -2.26 25.19 -13.64
C ARG A 374 -0.82 25.05 -13.14
N TYR A 375 -0.54 24.03 -12.34
CA TYR A 375 0.73 23.87 -11.63
C TYR A 375 1.45 22.55 -11.94
N GLY A 376 0.92 21.75 -12.86
CA GLY A 376 1.51 20.46 -13.25
C GLY A 376 1.59 19.50 -12.06
N ILE A 377 2.70 18.74 -11.97
CA ILE A 377 2.96 17.79 -10.88
C ILE A 377 3.05 18.46 -9.49
N ASN A 378 3.40 19.74 -9.43
CA ASN A 378 3.36 20.49 -8.19
C ASN A 378 1.92 20.71 -7.71
N GLY A 379 0.98 20.89 -8.66
CA GLY A 379 -0.45 20.97 -8.36
C GLY A 379 -0.98 19.67 -7.76
N ALA A 380 -0.60 18.52 -8.33
CA ALA A 380 -0.96 17.20 -7.78
C ALA A 380 -0.39 17.00 -6.35
N ALA A 381 0.88 17.36 -6.14
CA ALA A 381 1.51 17.25 -4.83
C ALA A 381 0.87 18.17 -3.77
N ALA A 382 0.52 19.40 -4.15
CA ALA A 382 -0.20 20.33 -3.28
C ALA A 382 -1.61 19.83 -2.97
N ALA A 383 -2.36 19.32 -3.98
CA ALA A 383 -3.67 18.71 -3.81
C ALA A 383 -3.63 17.56 -2.80
N SER A 384 -2.71 16.61 -3.00
CA SER A 384 -2.53 15.48 -2.09
C SER A 384 -2.17 15.94 -0.68
N SER A 385 -1.31 16.94 -0.51
CA SER A 385 -0.93 17.49 0.79
C SER A 385 -2.14 18.14 1.51
N ILE A 386 -2.98 18.87 0.78
CA ILE A 386 -4.22 19.44 1.31
C ILE A 386 -5.19 18.34 1.73
N VAL A 387 -5.42 17.35 0.86
CA VAL A 387 -6.31 16.20 1.14
C VAL A 387 -5.85 15.42 2.37
N TYR A 388 -4.55 15.13 2.48
CA TYR A 388 -3.98 14.44 3.63
C TYR A 388 -4.14 15.24 4.92
N THR A 389 -3.98 16.55 4.85
CA THR A 389 -4.21 17.43 5.98
C THR A 389 -5.70 17.47 6.37
N CYS A 390 -6.62 17.57 5.41
CA CYS A 390 -8.05 17.47 5.65
C CYS A 390 -8.44 16.12 6.27
N THR A 391 -7.84 15.02 5.80
CA THR A 391 -8.02 13.69 6.38
C THR A 391 -7.60 13.65 7.84
N ALA A 392 -6.45 14.26 8.17
CA ALA A 392 -5.95 14.34 9.54
C ALA A 392 -6.86 15.19 10.43
N VAL A 393 -7.26 16.37 9.95
CA VAL A 393 -8.17 17.28 10.68
C VAL A 393 -9.51 16.58 10.98
N ALA A 394 -10.12 15.95 9.98
CA ALA A 394 -11.36 15.20 10.17
C ALA A 394 -11.20 14.04 11.16
N SER A 395 -10.08 13.30 11.07
CA SER A 395 -9.79 12.19 11.98
C SER A 395 -9.61 12.67 13.44
N VAL A 396 -8.84 13.75 13.66
CA VAL A 396 -8.65 14.33 14.99
C VAL A 396 -9.94 14.89 15.55
N TRP A 397 -10.78 15.49 14.71
CA TRP A 397 -12.10 16.02 15.13
C TRP A 397 -13.01 14.88 15.61
N ILE A 398 -13.10 13.77 14.88
CA ILE A 398 -13.86 12.59 15.31
C ILE A 398 -13.25 12.00 16.58
N PHE A 399 -11.93 11.87 16.65
CA PHE A 399 -11.25 11.35 17.83
C PHE A 399 -11.57 12.20 19.07
N ARG A 400 -11.56 13.54 18.93
CA ARG A 400 -11.94 14.45 20.01
C ARG A 400 -13.39 14.25 20.46
N SER A 401 -14.31 14.07 19.53
CA SER A 401 -15.73 13.84 19.88
C SER A 401 -15.94 12.50 20.61
N GLU A 402 -15.10 11.51 20.34
CA GLU A 402 -15.19 10.17 20.92
C GLU A 402 -14.46 10.04 22.28
N SER A 403 -13.33 10.72 22.46
CA SER A 403 -12.42 10.56 23.62
C SER A 403 -12.40 11.78 24.54
N GLY A 404 -12.86 12.97 24.08
CA GLY A 404 -12.72 14.23 24.79
C GLY A 404 -11.30 14.83 24.76
N ALA A 405 -10.33 14.18 24.12
CA ALA A 405 -8.94 14.63 24.06
C ALA A 405 -8.79 15.94 23.27
N GLY A 406 -7.90 16.83 23.71
CA GLY A 406 -7.65 18.10 23.04
C GLY A 406 -6.79 17.95 21.77
N TRP A 407 -6.93 18.91 20.81
CA TRP A 407 -6.13 18.95 19.58
C TRP A 407 -4.62 19.00 19.87
N LEU A 408 -4.19 19.92 20.73
CA LEU A 408 -2.79 20.08 21.09
C LEU A 408 -2.23 18.87 21.82
N GLU A 409 -3.06 18.21 22.60
CA GLU A 409 -2.72 17.00 23.31
C GLU A 409 -2.44 15.82 22.35
N THR A 410 -3.17 15.79 21.22
CA THR A 410 -3.07 14.71 20.23
C THR A 410 -1.95 14.94 19.22
N LEU A 411 -1.60 16.19 18.90
CA LEU A 411 -0.68 16.51 17.81
C LEU A 411 0.70 17.02 18.28
N ILE A 412 0.78 17.65 19.46
CA ILE A 412 2.01 18.31 19.91
C ILE A 412 2.67 17.51 21.02
N VAL A 413 3.95 17.18 20.81
CA VAL A 413 4.81 16.47 21.78
C VAL A 413 5.00 17.30 23.04
N ARG A 414 4.91 16.65 24.21
CA ARG A 414 5.11 17.28 25.52
C ARG A 414 6.49 16.95 26.07
N PRO A 415 7.07 17.82 26.92
CA PRO A 415 8.36 17.53 27.56
C PRO A 415 8.41 16.19 28.30
N SER A 416 7.27 15.76 28.87
CA SER A 416 7.13 14.47 29.52
C SER A 416 7.36 13.26 28.62
N ASP A 417 7.18 13.41 27.30
CA ASP A 417 7.38 12.33 26.33
C ASP A 417 8.89 12.06 26.14
N PHE A 418 9.73 13.12 26.17
CA PHE A 418 11.20 12.99 26.08
C PHE A 418 11.79 12.24 27.28
N VAL A 419 11.25 12.42 28.48
CA VAL A 419 11.65 11.65 29.67
C VAL A 419 11.34 10.16 29.47
N ARG A 420 10.22 9.85 28.81
CA ARG A 420 9.82 8.46 28.49
C ARG A 420 10.76 7.84 27.45
N TYR A 421 11.12 8.59 26.40
CA TYR A 421 12.13 8.14 25.41
C TYR A 421 13.46 7.79 26.05
N ARG A 422 13.97 8.68 26.93
CA ARG A 422 15.23 8.44 27.63
C ARG A 422 15.17 7.13 28.45
N ARG A 423 14.08 6.89 29.17
CA ARG A 423 13.91 5.63 29.95
C ARG A 423 13.89 4.39 29.05
N VAL A 424 13.21 4.46 27.90
CA VAL A 424 13.15 3.34 26.94
C VAL A 424 14.56 3.10 26.34
N LEU A 425 15.26 4.14 25.92
CA LEU A 425 16.62 4.04 25.41
C LEU A 425 17.58 3.45 26.45
N ASP A 426 17.54 3.95 27.69
CA ASP A 426 18.37 3.44 28.79
C ASP A 426 18.08 1.96 29.09
N SER A 427 16.81 1.56 29.06
CA SER A 427 16.41 0.16 29.27
C SER A 427 16.85 -0.76 28.13
N THR A 428 16.77 -0.28 26.89
CA THR A 428 17.18 -1.03 25.70
C THR A 428 18.69 -1.16 25.63
N MET A 429 19.42 -0.08 25.91
CA MET A 429 20.88 -0.08 26.00
C MET A 429 21.35 -1.05 27.09
N LYS A 430 20.77 -0.99 28.28
CA LYS A 430 21.09 -1.94 29.36
C LYS A 430 20.85 -3.40 28.95
N ARG A 431 19.78 -3.70 28.21
CA ARG A 431 19.51 -5.07 27.71
C ARG A 431 20.51 -5.49 26.62
N LEU A 432 20.89 -4.62 25.71
CA LEU A 432 21.88 -4.90 24.68
C LEU A 432 23.29 -5.14 25.27
N PHE A 433 23.69 -4.32 26.26
CA PHE A 433 24.98 -4.51 26.93
C PHE A 433 25.00 -5.65 27.94
N ALA A 434 23.84 -5.98 28.55
CA ALA A 434 23.73 -7.18 29.42
C ALA A 434 23.69 -8.49 28.64
N ALA A 435 23.33 -8.48 27.35
CA ALA A 435 23.30 -9.65 26.46
C ALA A 435 24.65 -9.93 25.76
N SER A 436 25.71 -9.13 26.00
CA SER A 436 27.07 -9.43 25.55
C SER A 436 27.71 -10.37 26.57
N PRO A 437 27.87 -11.68 26.27
CA PRO A 437 28.62 -12.56 27.16
C PRO A 437 30.07 -12.09 27.16
N ALA A 438 30.57 -11.80 28.37
CA ALA A 438 32.00 -11.64 28.58
C ALA A 438 32.71 -12.86 27.99
N ARG A 439 33.45 -12.68 26.90
CA ARG A 439 34.42 -13.68 26.44
C ARG A 439 35.57 -13.65 27.46
N SER A 440 35.57 -14.65 28.33
CA SER A 440 36.76 -15.09 29.05
C SER A 440 37.21 -16.39 28.45
#